data_ad193349b1600f879c1b78b0ef610ad3
#
_entry.id   ad193349b1600f879c1b78b0ef610ad3
#
_cell.length_a   1.000
_cell.length_b   1.000
_cell.length_c   1.000
_cell.angle_alpha   90.00
_cell.angle_beta   90.00
_cell.angle_gamma   90.00
#
_symmetry.space_group_name_H-M   'P 1'
#
loop_
_entity.id
_entity.type
_entity.pdbx_description
1 polymer ?
#
loop_
_entity_poly.entity_id
_entity_poly.type
_entity_poly.pdbx_seq_one_letter_code
_entity_poly.pdbx_strand_id
1 'polypeptide(L)'
;MNIHDEGAVRAAKENGMADEPLLSVEGLAVDFATMDGVVHAVEGVDLEIRPGETVAIVGESGSGKSTTAMAIIGLLAGGGKVAAGSIRLDGREISRASENELRSIRGRDIGLVPQDPMSNLNPVAKIGTQVAETLLAHGLATRQNVQSKVVEALTAAGLPDPESRAKQYPHEFSGGMRQRALIAIGLACKPRLLIADEPTSALDVTVQQTILDQIGEMTRELGTAVLLITHDLGLAAERAERVIVMHRGKVVEQGPARQILEDPQHPYTQALVKAAPSVAVARLRPEAFVQGASTGSATQEEAGSATQEGASTGSATHREPGALSSSAPGSLSSSKGNIVEIENLTKVYPVRGKHEDFVAVDGVSLAIPRGETVAIVGESGSGKTTTARMLLKVIEPTSGLIRYEGKDISTLSRAETKDFRQRVQPIFQDPYSSLNPMFTIERLIAEPLEFYKRGSGADRRKRVRQLLDDVALPQSMLRRYPSELSGGQRQRVAIARALALSPDLIVCDEPVSALDVLVQDQILRLLGDLQREYGLSYLFISHDLAVVRLISDYVCVMKDGKLVEAASSEEIFTNPRDPYTRRLLASIPGNELNIAS
;
A
#
# COMPACT_ATOMS: atom_id res chain seq x y z
N MET A 1 17.15 -17.76 58.68
CA MET A 1 16.17 -18.12 57.63
C MET A 1 16.72 -17.60 56.33
N ASN A 2 17.06 -18.50 55.40
CA ASN A 2 18.15 -18.37 54.44
C ASN A 2 17.78 -17.51 53.21
N ILE A 3 18.63 -16.52 52.94
CA ILE A 3 18.64 -15.69 51.71
C ILE A 3 18.99 -16.48 50.44
N HIS A 4 19.34 -17.78 50.55
CA HIS A 4 19.66 -18.65 49.42
C HIS A 4 18.48 -19.35 48.75
N ASP A 5 17.27 -19.29 49.33
CA ASP A 5 16.10 -20.01 48.79
C ASP A 5 15.25 -19.16 47.85
N GLU A 6 15.33 -17.83 47.91
CA GLU A 6 14.58 -16.94 46.97
C GLU A 6 15.17 -16.90 45.55
N GLY A 7 16.49 -17.08 45.42
CA GLY A 7 17.16 -17.11 44.14
C GLY A 7 16.85 -18.38 43.32
N ALA A 8 16.78 -19.54 44.01
CA ALA A 8 16.46 -20.82 43.37
C ALA A 8 14.97 -20.91 42.96
N VAL A 9 14.05 -20.31 43.75
CA VAL A 9 12.63 -20.23 43.42
C VAL A 9 12.38 -19.27 42.26
N ARG A 10 13.18 -18.19 42.15
CA ARG A 10 13.10 -17.24 41.03
C ARG A 10 13.66 -17.84 39.75
N ALA A 11 14.80 -18.54 39.78
CA ALA A 11 15.37 -19.24 38.63
C ALA A 11 14.52 -20.44 38.17
N ALA A 12 13.83 -21.14 39.08
CA ALA A 12 12.89 -22.21 38.74
C ALA A 12 11.58 -21.66 38.13
N LYS A 13 11.13 -20.49 38.56
CA LYS A 13 10.01 -19.78 37.91
C LYS A 13 10.39 -19.25 36.52
N GLU A 14 11.59 -18.71 36.35
CA GLU A 14 12.08 -18.24 35.06
C GLU A 14 12.26 -19.37 34.03
N ASN A 15 12.68 -20.57 34.45
CA ASN A 15 12.80 -21.74 33.57
C ASN A 15 11.48 -22.47 33.28
N GLY A 16 10.45 -22.32 34.09
CA GLY A 16 9.12 -22.88 33.83
C GLY A 16 8.18 -21.93 33.07
N MET A 17 8.45 -20.63 33.09
CA MET A 17 7.65 -19.61 32.38
C MET A 17 8.05 -19.42 30.90
N ALA A 18 9.16 -20.01 30.47
CA ALA A 18 9.62 -19.89 29.06
C ALA A 18 8.75 -20.69 28.07
N ASP A 19 7.86 -21.55 28.55
CA ASP A 19 7.04 -22.42 27.70
C ASP A 19 5.54 -22.05 27.69
N GLU A 20 5.10 -21.17 28.60
CA GLU A 20 3.69 -20.71 28.62
C GLU A 20 3.48 -19.51 27.70
N PRO A 21 2.42 -19.54 26.83
CA PRO A 21 2.12 -18.41 25.95
C PRO A 21 1.71 -17.17 26.75
N LEU A 22 2.19 -15.98 26.34
CA LEU A 22 1.72 -14.69 26.87
C LEU A 22 0.26 -14.46 26.52
N LEU A 23 -0.10 -14.72 25.26
CA LEU A 23 -1.48 -14.69 24.77
C LEU A 23 -1.86 -16.07 24.24
N SER A 24 -2.99 -16.61 24.71
CA SER A 24 -3.63 -17.82 24.16
C SER A 24 -5.06 -17.50 23.77
N VAL A 25 -5.42 -17.80 22.55
CA VAL A 25 -6.79 -17.68 22.01
C VAL A 25 -7.19 -19.06 21.49
N GLU A 26 -8.29 -19.60 22.03
CA GLU A 26 -8.78 -20.95 21.72
C GLU A 26 -10.22 -20.89 21.22
N GLY A 27 -10.48 -21.40 20.03
CA GLY A 27 -11.80 -21.54 19.43
C GLY A 27 -12.58 -20.21 19.30
N LEU A 28 -11.90 -19.09 19.13
CA LEU A 28 -12.53 -17.77 19.11
C LEU A 28 -13.53 -17.65 17.96
N ALA A 29 -14.78 -17.34 18.31
CA ALA A 29 -15.84 -16.99 17.37
C ALA A 29 -16.40 -15.61 17.70
N VAL A 30 -16.59 -14.77 16.65
CA VAL A 30 -17.14 -13.42 16.79
C VAL A 30 -18.28 -13.21 15.82
N ASP A 31 -19.42 -12.78 16.37
CA ASP A 31 -20.66 -12.52 15.66
C ASP A 31 -21.02 -11.04 15.68
N PHE A 32 -21.55 -10.55 14.55
CA PHE A 32 -22.16 -9.24 14.44
C PHE A 32 -23.65 -9.36 14.12
N ALA A 33 -24.49 -8.72 14.93
CA ALA A 33 -25.91 -8.60 14.62
C ALA A 33 -26.10 -7.49 13.57
N THR A 34 -26.67 -7.84 12.43
CA THR A 34 -27.01 -6.89 11.34
C THR A 34 -28.52 -6.90 11.07
N MET A 35 -29.00 -5.95 10.25
CA MET A 35 -30.41 -5.90 9.85
C MET A 35 -30.83 -7.12 9.03
N ASP A 36 -29.88 -7.75 8.31
CA ASP A 36 -30.08 -8.91 7.45
C ASP A 36 -29.81 -10.25 8.15
N GLY A 37 -29.47 -10.23 9.44
CA GLY A 37 -29.17 -11.44 10.22
C GLY A 37 -27.84 -11.36 10.98
N VAL A 38 -27.32 -12.52 11.37
CA VAL A 38 -26.03 -12.63 12.07
C VAL A 38 -24.93 -12.87 11.05
N VAL A 39 -23.87 -12.06 11.11
CA VAL A 39 -22.64 -12.25 10.34
C VAL A 39 -21.57 -12.87 11.25
N HIS A 40 -21.11 -14.08 10.89
CA HIS A 40 -20.00 -14.76 11.55
C HIS A 40 -18.68 -14.20 11.00
N ALA A 41 -18.06 -13.26 11.73
CA ALA A 41 -16.85 -12.56 11.26
C ALA A 41 -15.57 -13.33 11.59
N VAL A 42 -15.60 -14.15 12.65
CA VAL A 42 -14.51 -15.04 13.07
C VAL A 42 -15.12 -16.37 13.51
N GLU A 43 -14.55 -17.47 13.04
CA GLU A 43 -15.08 -18.82 13.26
C GLU A 43 -13.96 -19.78 13.71
N GLY A 44 -13.84 -20.01 15.03
CA GLY A 44 -12.95 -21.03 15.60
C GLY A 44 -11.47 -20.74 15.39
N VAL A 45 -11.04 -19.50 15.69
CA VAL A 45 -9.64 -19.08 15.55
C VAL A 45 -8.85 -19.50 16.80
N ASP A 46 -7.73 -20.21 16.56
CA ASP A 46 -6.74 -20.56 17.55
C ASP A 46 -5.44 -19.83 17.23
N LEU A 47 -4.85 -19.16 18.22
CA LEU A 47 -3.54 -18.54 18.12
C LEU A 47 -2.86 -18.43 19.48
N GLU A 48 -1.53 -18.50 19.47
CA GLU A 48 -0.70 -18.30 20.64
C GLU A 48 0.42 -17.31 20.32
N ILE A 49 0.82 -16.50 21.29
CA ILE A 49 1.97 -15.61 21.20
C ILE A 49 2.80 -15.78 22.45
N ARG A 50 4.10 -16.03 22.28
CA ARG A 50 5.05 -16.16 23.39
C ARG A 50 5.61 -14.79 23.79
N PRO A 51 6.15 -14.65 25.02
CA PRO A 51 6.81 -13.42 25.43
C PRO A 51 7.93 -13.02 24.44
N GLY A 52 7.90 -11.78 23.96
CA GLY A 52 8.89 -11.23 23.02
C GLY A 52 8.78 -11.73 21.58
N GLU A 53 7.85 -12.64 21.27
CA GLU A 53 7.64 -13.16 19.92
C GLU A 53 6.87 -12.14 19.04
N THR A 54 7.25 -12.05 17.78
CA THR A 54 6.46 -11.33 16.75
C THR A 54 5.70 -12.33 15.89
N VAL A 55 4.37 -12.27 15.95
CA VAL A 55 3.46 -13.07 15.13
C VAL A 55 2.69 -12.15 14.18
N ALA A 56 2.65 -12.49 12.90
CA ALA A 56 1.84 -11.75 11.93
C ALA A 56 0.55 -12.49 11.57
N ILE A 57 -0.56 -11.74 11.47
CA ILE A 57 -1.80 -12.24 10.85
C ILE A 57 -1.95 -11.58 9.48
N VAL A 58 -2.08 -12.41 8.44
CA VAL A 58 -2.24 -11.96 7.05
C VAL A 58 -3.53 -12.48 6.43
N GLY A 59 -4.02 -11.81 5.39
CA GLY A 59 -5.21 -12.20 4.64
C GLY A 59 -5.89 -11.00 4.00
N GLU A 60 -6.92 -11.24 3.17
CA GLU A 60 -7.71 -10.19 2.51
C GLU A 60 -8.49 -9.31 3.48
N SER A 61 -8.94 -8.14 2.98
CA SER A 61 -9.91 -7.31 3.70
C SER A 61 -11.19 -8.10 4.00
N GLY A 62 -11.68 -8.01 5.24
CA GLY A 62 -12.83 -8.80 5.69
C GLY A 62 -12.53 -10.25 6.05
N SER A 63 -11.27 -10.71 6.07
CA SER A 63 -10.92 -12.06 6.51
C SER A 63 -11.01 -12.29 8.03
N GLY A 64 -11.28 -11.24 8.83
CA GLY A 64 -11.44 -11.34 10.28
C GLY A 64 -10.23 -10.90 11.11
N LYS A 65 -9.12 -10.44 10.50
CA LYS A 65 -7.87 -10.04 11.18
C LYS A 65 -8.08 -8.98 12.27
N SER A 66 -8.55 -7.81 11.86
CA SER A 66 -8.81 -6.70 12.81
C SER A 66 -9.92 -7.05 13.80
N THR A 67 -10.91 -7.85 13.39
CA THR A 67 -11.96 -8.35 14.30
C THR A 67 -11.38 -9.22 15.39
N THR A 68 -10.44 -10.12 15.05
CA THR A 68 -9.71 -10.95 16.03
C THR A 68 -8.92 -10.06 17.00
N ALA A 69 -8.19 -9.07 16.50
CA ALA A 69 -7.47 -8.12 17.35
C ALA A 69 -8.39 -7.33 18.28
N MET A 70 -9.50 -6.81 17.77
CA MET A 70 -10.48 -6.07 18.58
C MET A 70 -11.19 -6.96 19.60
N ALA A 71 -11.40 -8.26 19.31
CA ALA A 71 -11.90 -9.22 20.28
C ALA A 71 -10.92 -9.44 21.43
N ILE A 72 -9.60 -9.56 21.13
CA ILE A 72 -8.55 -9.75 22.14
C ILE A 72 -8.55 -8.61 23.17
N ILE A 73 -8.70 -7.36 22.71
CA ILE A 73 -8.72 -6.19 23.61
C ILE A 73 -10.13 -5.82 24.10
N GLY A 74 -11.17 -6.57 23.71
CA GLY A 74 -12.55 -6.30 24.09
C GLY A 74 -13.12 -4.99 23.52
N LEU A 75 -12.73 -4.56 22.30
CA LEU A 75 -13.17 -3.34 21.63
C LEU A 75 -13.94 -3.62 20.34
N LEU A 76 -14.75 -4.69 20.31
CA LEU A 76 -15.60 -4.99 19.17
C LEU A 76 -16.62 -3.86 18.94
N ALA A 77 -16.67 -3.33 17.72
CA ALA A 77 -17.58 -2.25 17.33
C ALA A 77 -18.95 -2.79 16.86
N GLY A 78 -19.96 -1.91 16.77
CA GLY A 78 -21.20 -2.18 16.04
C GLY A 78 -22.05 -3.37 16.55
N GLY A 79 -22.01 -3.66 17.86
CA GLY A 79 -22.78 -4.79 18.43
C GLY A 79 -22.12 -6.16 18.22
N GLY A 80 -20.84 -6.18 17.84
CA GLY A 80 -20.01 -7.38 17.81
C GLY A 80 -19.84 -8.00 19.20
N LYS A 81 -19.87 -9.32 19.29
CA LYS A 81 -19.69 -10.07 20.54
C LYS A 81 -18.86 -11.33 20.31
N VAL A 82 -18.07 -11.71 21.30
CA VAL A 82 -17.46 -13.03 21.36
C VAL A 82 -18.58 -14.05 21.60
N ALA A 83 -18.84 -14.87 20.59
CA ALA A 83 -19.90 -15.88 20.59
C ALA A 83 -19.43 -17.19 21.23
N ALA A 84 -18.15 -17.55 21.04
CA ALA A 84 -17.53 -18.77 21.60
C ALA A 84 -16.02 -18.57 21.73
N GLY A 85 -15.37 -19.51 22.41
CA GLY A 85 -13.93 -19.55 22.63
C GLY A 85 -13.48 -18.87 23.92
N SER A 86 -12.17 -18.88 24.14
CA SER A 86 -11.51 -18.24 25.27
C SER A 86 -10.32 -17.41 24.82
N ILE A 87 -10.04 -16.32 25.55
CA ILE A 87 -8.86 -15.46 25.36
C ILE A 87 -8.18 -15.33 26.71
N ARG A 88 -6.92 -15.73 26.78
CA ARG A 88 -6.11 -15.63 28.01
C ARG A 88 -4.88 -14.80 27.78
N LEU A 89 -4.64 -13.87 28.69
CA LEU A 89 -3.41 -13.07 28.74
C LEU A 89 -2.67 -13.45 30.03
N ASP A 90 -1.43 -13.95 29.87
CA ASP A 90 -0.61 -14.39 31.00
C ASP A 90 -1.36 -15.41 31.90
N GLY A 91 -2.02 -16.39 31.28
CA GLY A 91 -2.85 -17.39 31.92
C GLY A 91 -4.22 -16.89 32.45
N ARG A 92 -4.46 -15.57 32.51
CA ARG A 92 -5.72 -14.98 32.97
C ARG A 92 -6.74 -14.90 31.85
N GLU A 93 -7.93 -15.44 32.06
CA GLU A 93 -9.07 -15.31 31.16
C GLU A 93 -9.53 -13.85 31.06
N ILE A 94 -9.59 -13.30 29.82
CA ILE A 94 -10.01 -11.91 29.57
C ILE A 94 -11.23 -11.81 28.64
N SER A 95 -11.66 -12.89 27.96
CA SER A 95 -12.81 -12.85 27.02
C SER A 95 -14.14 -12.54 27.72
N ARG A 96 -14.23 -12.79 29.02
CA ARG A 96 -15.41 -12.53 29.87
C ARG A 96 -15.14 -11.50 30.95
N ALA A 97 -14.01 -10.77 30.87
CA ALA A 97 -13.63 -9.77 31.85
C ALA A 97 -14.61 -8.58 31.82
N SER A 98 -14.84 -7.99 33.00
CA SER A 98 -15.63 -6.77 33.11
C SER A 98 -14.92 -5.58 32.45
N GLU A 99 -15.68 -4.55 32.08
CA GLU A 99 -15.11 -3.34 31.48
C GLU A 99 -14.05 -2.67 32.36
N ASN A 100 -14.20 -2.72 33.69
CA ASN A 100 -13.19 -2.20 34.60
C ASN A 100 -11.88 -3.00 34.56
N GLU A 101 -11.97 -4.31 34.44
CA GLU A 101 -10.79 -5.19 34.24
C GLU A 101 -10.13 -4.95 32.88
N LEU A 102 -10.90 -4.89 31.79
CA LEU A 102 -10.40 -4.60 30.47
C LEU A 102 -9.73 -3.21 30.42
N ARG A 103 -10.30 -2.21 31.07
CA ARG A 103 -9.70 -0.87 31.18
C ARG A 103 -8.34 -0.90 31.88
N SER A 104 -8.14 -1.77 32.87
CA SER A 104 -6.86 -1.91 33.55
C SER A 104 -5.79 -2.60 32.69
N ILE A 105 -6.20 -3.41 31.71
CA ILE A 105 -5.32 -4.16 30.79
C ILE A 105 -4.97 -3.31 29.56
N ARG A 106 -5.97 -2.62 28.98
CA ARG A 106 -5.80 -1.77 27.80
C ARG A 106 -4.82 -0.65 28.09
N GLY A 107 -3.78 -0.52 27.26
CA GLY A 107 -2.70 0.46 27.38
C GLY A 107 -1.59 0.04 28.34
N ARG A 108 -1.88 -0.63 29.45
CA ARG A 108 -0.90 -1.08 30.44
C ARG A 108 -0.24 -2.41 30.03
N ASP A 109 -1.05 -3.45 29.78
CA ASP A 109 -0.56 -4.80 29.47
C ASP A 109 -0.64 -5.08 27.97
N ILE A 110 -1.65 -4.52 27.29
CA ILE A 110 -1.82 -4.58 25.82
C ILE A 110 -1.84 -3.16 25.25
N GLY A 111 -0.84 -2.82 24.45
CA GLY A 111 -0.80 -1.61 23.63
C GLY A 111 -1.48 -1.83 22.28
N LEU A 112 -2.02 -0.78 21.69
CA LEU A 112 -2.64 -0.80 20.37
C LEU A 112 -2.07 0.32 19.48
N VAL A 113 -1.65 -0.04 18.27
CA VAL A 113 -1.39 0.88 17.16
C VAL A 113 -2.45 0.60 16.09
N PRO A 114 -3.48 1.46 15.96
CA PRO A 114 -4.58 1.24 15.03
C PRO A 114 -4.22 1.63 13.58
N GLN A 115 -5.03 1.16 12.63
CA GLN A 115 -4.83 1.30 11.19
C GLN A 115 -4.81 2.76 10.70
N ASP A 116 -5.76 3.59 11.15
CA ASP A 116 -5.91 4.97 10.68
C ASP A 116 -5.56 6.00 11.76
N PRO A 117 -4.44 6.73 11.59
CA PRO A 117 -4.05 7.77 12.55
C PRO A 117 -4.96 9.00 12.52
N MET A 118 -5.75 9.21 11.45
CA MET A 118 -6.64 10.38 11.36
C MET A 118 -7.86 10.23 12.26
N SER A 119 -8.43 9.04 12.34
CA SER A 119 -9.62 8.76 13.15
C SER A 119 -9.28 8.42 14.60
N ASN A 120 -8.03 8.03 14.89
CA ASN A 120 -7.64 7.56 16.22
C ASN A 120 -6.90 8.62 17.08
N LEU A 121 -6.45 9.73 16.50
CA LEU A 121 -5.96 10.88 17.25
C LEU A 121 -7.09 11.91 17.44
N ASN A 122 -7.26 12.41 18.66
CA ASN A 122 -8.23 13.47 18.94
C ASN A 122 -7.76 14.78 18.26
N PRO A 123 -8.50 15.29 17.23
CA PRO A 123 -8.04 16.42 16.43
C PRO A 123 -8.00 17.75 17.21
N VAL A 124 -8.72 17.85 18.32
CA VAL A 124 -8.81 19.07 19.16
C VAL A 124 -7.94 18.98 20.42
N ALA A 125 -7.19 17.89 20.62
CA ALA A 125 -6.25 17.72 21.71
C ALA A 125 -4.81 17.74 21.20
N LYS A 126 -3.90 18.36 21.94
CA LYS A 126 -2.47 18.35 21.63
C LYS A 126 -1.90 16.93 21.74
N ILE A 127 -0.91 16.61 20.92
CA ILE A 127 -0.26 15.29 20.91
C ILE A 127 0.28 14.93 22.30
N GLY A 128 1.01 15.84 22.95
CA GLY A 128 1.55 15.61 24.29
C GLY A 128 0.48 15.34 25.34
N THR A 129 -0.72 15.92 25.20
CA THR A 129 -1.85 15.66 26.10
C THR A 129 -2.33 14.21 25.96
N GLN A 130 -2.46 13.71 24.73
CA GLN A 130 -2.93 12.35 24.45
C GLN A 130 -1.95 11.28 24.97
N VAL A 131 -0.63 11.50 24.82
CA VAL A 131 0.38 10.63 25.43
C VAL A 131 0.34 10.71 26.95
N ALA A 132 0.17 11.92 27.52
CA ALA A 132 0.09 12.14 28.97
C ALA A 132 -1.12 11.44 29.60
N GLU A 133 -2.28 11.45 28.93
CA GLU A 133 -3.51 10.80 29.41
C GLU A 133 -3.28 9.29 29.61
N THR A 134 -2.61 8.61 28.70
CA THR A 134 -2.28 7.18 28.82
C THR A 134 -1.39 6.93 30.04
N LEU A 135 -0.32 7.70 30.22
CA LEU A 135 0.59 7.57 31.38
C LEU A 135 -0.07 7.83 32.71
N LEU A 136 -0.92 8.86 32.77
CA LEU A 136 -1.62 9.26 33.98
C LEU A 136 -2.73 8.26 34.37
N ALA A 137 -3.48 7.77 33.38
CA ALA A 137 -4.56 6.80 33.59
C ALA A 137 -4.07 5.51 34.23
N HIS A 138 -2.84 5.09 33.93
CA HIS A 138 -2.22 3.88 34.48
C HIS A 138 -1.28 4.15 35.67
N GLY A 139 -1.22 5.38 36.17
CA GLY A 139 -0.39 5.74 37.34
C GLY A 139 1.13 5.68 37.06
N LEU A 140 1.54 5.66 35.82
CA LEU A 140 2.96 5.59 35.41
C LEU A 140 3.63 6.96 35.40
N ALA A 141 2.85 8.03 35.48
CA ALA A 141 3.32 9.40 35.64
C ALA A 141 2.50 10.14 36.68
N THR A 142 3.11 11.18 37.23
CA THR A 142 2.46 12.18 38.12
C THR A 142 2.37 13.50 37.37
N ARG A 143 1.56 14.45 37.87
CA ARG A 143 1.47 15.80 37.28
C ARG A 143 2.82 16.52 37.22
N GLN A 144 3.79 16.14 38.08
CA GLN A 144 5.11 16.75 38.15
C GLN A 144 6.08 16.21 37.06
N ASN A 145 6.00 14.91 36.71
CA ASN A 145 6.94 14.28 35.80
C ASN A 145 6.35 13.84 34.44
N VAL A 146 5.04 14.06 34.23
CA VAL A 146 4.37 13.60 33.00
C VAL A 146 4.96 14.24 31.76
N GLN A 147 5.37 15.52 31.80
CA GLN A 147 5.92 16.22 30.64
C GLN A 147 7.25 15.60 30.19
N SER A 148 8.14 15.25 31.12
CA SER A 148 9.41 14.59 30.77
C SER A 148 9.18 13.18 30.16
N LYS A 149 8.21 12.43 30.69
CA LYS A 149 7.84 11.11 30.16
C LYS A 149 7.16 11.18 28.78
N VAL A 150 6.40 12.23 28.52
CA VAL A 150 5.83 12.49 27.19
C VAL A 150 6.94 12.73 26.18
N VAL A 151 7.92 13.57 26.54
CA VAL A 151 9.08 13.84 25.66
C VAL A 151 9.89 12.56 25.43
N GLU A 152 10.12 11.75 26.48
CA GLU A 152 10.78 10.44 26.37
C GLU A 152 10.04 9.51 25.40
N ALA A 153 8.72 9.34 25.53
CA ALA A 153 7.91 8.50 24.66
C ALA A 153 7.92 8.97 23.19
N LEU A 154 7.81 10.28 22.96
CA LEU A 154 7.87 10.86 21.61
C LEU A 154 9.27 10.74 20.99
N THR A 155 10.32 10.87 21.80
CA THR A 155 11.71 10.66 21.37
C THR A 155 11.93 9.20 20.95
N ALA A 156 11.52 8.24 21.80
CA ALA A 156 11.62 6.81 21.51
C ALA A 156 10.88 6.44 20.21
N ALA A 157 9.71 7.06 19.96
CA ALA A 157 8.98 6.89 18.70
C ALA A 157 9.60 7.66 17.52
N GLY A 158 10.77 8.27 17.67
CA GLY A 158 11.51 8.93 16.60
C GLY A 158 10.87 10.21 16.07
N LEU A 159 10.08 10.95 16.88
CA LEU A 159 9.60 12.27 16.47
C LEU A 159 10.74 13.29 16.57
N PRO A 160 10.98 14.09 15.51
CA PRO A 160 11.92 15.20 15.57
C PRO A 160 11.37 16.31 16.49
N ASP A 161 12.22 16.97 17.25
CA ASP A 161 11.87 18.09 18.17
C ASP A 161 10.68 17.76 19.10
N PRO A 162 10.72 16.67 19.89
CA PRO A 162 9.58 16.12 20.61
C PRO A 162 8.95 17.13 21.59
N GLU A 163 9.72 18.02 22.20
CA GLU A 163 9.24 19.08 23.08
C GLU A 163 8.33 20.09 22.37
N SER A 164 8.69 20.47 21.14
CA SER A 164 7.90 21.36 20.30
C SER A 164 6.67 20.62 19.76
N ARG A 165 6.86 19.40 19.29
CA ARG A 165 5.79 18.55 18.71
C ARG A 165 4.72 18.18 19.74
N ALA A 166 5.08 17.96 20.99
CA ALA A 166 4.11 17.71 22.06
C ALA A 166 3.06 18.83 22.21
N LYS A 167 3.38 20.07 21.83
CA LYS A 167 2.50 21.23 21.91
C LYS A 167 1.60 21.43 20.71
N GLN A 168 1.80 20.66 19.62
CA GLN A 168 1.07 20.73 18.37
C GLN A 168 -0.15 19.82 18.36
N TYR A 169 -1.04 20.06 17.38
CA TYR A 169 -2.24 19.28 17.14
C TYR A 169 -2.00 18.26 15.99
N PRO A 170 -2.81 17.19 15.91
CA PRO A 170 -2.66 16.18 14.87
C PRO A 170 -2.68 16.73 13.43
N HIS A 171 -3.46 17.77 13.15
CA HIS A 171 -3.56 18.35 11.81
C HIS A 171 -2.29 19.08 11.35
N GLU A 172 -1.38 19.42 12.28
CA GLU A 172 -0.07 20.02 11.98
C GLU A 172 1.00 18.96 11.65
N PHE A 173 0.68 17.67 11.78
CA PHE A 173 1.58 16.54 11.57
C PHE A 173 1.44 15.96 10.15
N SER A 174 2.54 15.48 9.56
CA SER A 174 2.50 14.58 8.40
C SER A 174 1.91 13.22 8.77
N GLY A 175 1.56 12.39 7.78
CA GLY A 175 1.07 11.02 8.00
C GLY A 175 2.01 10.20 8.88
N GLY A 176 3.30 10.14 8.54
CA GLY A 176 4.30 9.42 9.32
C GLY A 176 4.52 9.96 10.74
N MET A 177 4.41 11.28 10.93
CA MET A 177 4.48 11.87 12.28
C MET A 177 3.27 11.50 13.14
N ARG A 178 2.06 11.45 12.57
CA ARG A 178 0.86 10.99 13.27
C ARG A 178 0.99 9.52 13.68
N GLN A 179 1.52 8.69 12.79
CA GLN A 179 1.74 7.28 13.08
C GLN A 179 2.75 7.10 14.22
N ARG A 180 3.86 7.83 14.22
CA ARG A 180 4.83 7.83 15.32
C ARG A 180 4.21 8.29 16.65
N ALA A 181 3.28 9.25 16.60
CA ALA A 181 2.54 9.67 17.81
C ALA A 181 1.64 8.53 18.34
N LEU A 182 0.96 7.77 17.46
CA LEU A 182 0.18 6.59 17.88
C LEU A 182 1.06 5.48 18.46
N ILE A 183 2.23 5.25 17.87
CA ILE A 183 3.22 4.29 18.40
C ILE A 183 3.69 4.74 19.79
N ALA A 184 3.99 6.05 19.97
CA ALA A 184 4.34 6.59 21.27
C ALA A 184 3.22 6.36 22.32
N ILE A 185 1.95 6.53 21.94
CA ILE A 185 0.79 6.26 22.81
C ILE A 185 0.69 4.77 23.11
N GLY A 186 0.78 3.91 22.11
CA GLY A 186 0.64 2.45 22.23
C GLY A 186 1.74 1.81 23.10
N LEU A 187 2.96 2.36 23.08
CA LEU A 187 4.11 1.86 23.84
C LEU A 187 4.44 2.68 25.10
N ALA A 188 3.70 3.78 25.37
CA ALA A 188 3.99 4.67 26.51
C ALA A 188 4.04 3.95 27.86
N CYS A 189 3.20 2.94 28.06
CA CYS A 189 3.13 2.16 29.28
C CYS A 189 4.05 0.93 29.28
N LYS A 190 4.87 0.72 28.26
CA LYS A 190 5.75 -0.45 28.08
C LYS A 190 4.96 -1.76 28.20
N PRO A 191 3.93 -1.97 27.36
CA PRO A 191 3.05 -3.12 27.44
C PRO A 191 3.80 -4.43 27.18
N ARG A 192 3.23 -5.55 27.64
CA ARG A 192 3.77 -6.90 27.35
C ARG A 192 3.42 -7.38 25.95
N LEU A 193 2.27 -6.95 25.41
CA LEU A 193 1.80 -7.24 24.05
C LEU A 193 1.49 -5.93 23.34
N LEU A 194 1.99 -5.76 22.13
CA LEU A 194 1.60 -4.71 21.19
C LEU A 194 0.76 -5.34 20.08
N ILE A 195 -0.45 -4.85 19.87
CA ILE A 195 -1.25 -5.13 18.67
C ILE A 195 -1.04 -3.98 17.69
N ALA A 196 -0.49 -4.27 16.52
CA ALA A 196 -0.27 -3.31 15.46
C ALA A 196 -1.15 -3.69 14.25
N ASP A 197 -2.29 -3.00 14.12
CA ASP A 197 -3.27 -3.26 13.07
C ASP A 197 -2.98 -2.39 11.85
N GLU A 198 -2.37 -2.96 10.82
CA GLU A 198 -1.92 -2.30 9.59
C GLU A 198 -1.20 -0.95 9.86
N PRO A 199 -0.15 -0.94 10.68
CA PRO A 199 0.41 0.30 11.24
C PRO A 199 1.01 1.24 10.20
N THR A 200 1.05 0.85 8.93
CA THR A 200 1.71 1.60 7.85
C THR A 200 0.89 1.70 6.58
N SER A 201 -0.37 1.28 6.56
CA SER A 201 -1.22 1.13 5.36
C SER A 201 -1.46 2.42 4.55
N ALA A 202 -1.25 3.60 5.12
CA ALA A 202 -1.46 4.89 4.44
C ALA A 202 -0.15 5.67 4.20
N LEU A 203 1.00 4.99 4.27
CA LEU A 203 2.31 5.62 4.21
C LEU A 203 3.08 5.16 2.96
N ASP A 204 3.98 6.00 2.48
CA ASP A 204 4.93 5.61 1.43
C ASP A 204 5.94 4.59 1.95
N VAL A 205 6.53 3.81 1.04
CA VAL A 205 7.34 2.63 1.35
C VAL A 205 8.54 2.94 2.25
N THR A 206 9.20 4.10 2.06
CA THR A 206 10.37 4.50 2.86
C THR A 206 9.99 4.87 4.29
N VAL A 207 8.88 5.59 4.47
CA VAL A 207 8.32 5.92 5.80
C VAL A 207 7.79 4.65 6.47
N GLN A 208 7.15 3.76 5.72
CA GLN A 208 6.67 2.47 6.20
C GLN A 208 7.81 1.65 6.81
N GLN A 209 8.91 1.46 6.07
CA GLN A 209 10.08 0.72 6.56
C GLN A 209 10.64 1.35 7.84
N THR A 210 10.86 2.67 7.83
CA THR A 210 11.39 3.39 9.00
C THR A 210 10.50 3.21 10.25
N ILE A 211 9.18 3.21 10.09
CA ILE A 211 8.23 3.03 11.18
C ILE A 211 8.25 1.60 11.71
N LEU A 212 8.33 0.60 10.84
CA LEU A 212 8.41 -0.80 11.24
C LEU A 212 9.72 -1.12 11.93
N ASP A 213 10.84 -0.56 11.46
CA ASP A 213 12.14 -0.66 12.13
C ASP A 213 12.06 -0.07 13.54
N GLN A 214 11.44 1.10 13.69
CA GLN A 214 11.23 1.77 14.97
C GLN A 214 10.39 0.91 15.93
N ILE A 215 9.28 0.33 15.44
CA ILE A 215 8.46 -0.60 16.26
C ILE A 215 9.31 -1.80 16.69
N GLY A 216 10.05 -2.42 15.76
CA GLY A 216 10.89 -3.57 16.04
C GLY A 216 12.01 -3.29 17.05
N GLU A 217 12.65 -2.12 16.97
CA GLU A 217 13.67 -1.69 17.95
C GLU A 217 13.04 -1.50 19.33
N MET A 218 11.98 -0.69 19.43
CA MET A 218 11.31 -0.40 20.70
C MET A 218 10.76 -1.67 21.36
N THR A 219 10.12 -2.56 20.62
CA THR A 219 9.53 -3.79 21.17
C THR A 219 10.60 -4.78 21.62
N ARG A 220 11.73 -4.87 20.90
CA ARG A 220 12.89 -5.70 21.28
C ARG A 220 13.55 -5.17 22.57
N GLU A 221 13.74 -3.85 22.69
CA GLU A 221 14.32 -3.24 23.89
C GLU A 221 13.42 -3.43 25.11
N LEU A 222 12.10 -3.40 24.93
CA LEU A 222 11.11 -3.56 26.00
C LEU A 222 10.78 -5.03 26.31
N GLY A 223 11.19 -5.98 25.47
CA GLY A 223 10.75 -7.38 25.56
C GLY A 223 9.26 -7.55 25.28
N THR A 224 8.64 -6.63 24.54
CA THR A 224 7.22 -6.63 24.19
C THR A 224 6.97 -7.62 23.05
N ALA A 225 6.00 -8.53 23.22
CA ALA A 225 5.52 -9.37 22.12
C ALA A 225 4.68 -8.54 21.14
N VAL A 226 4.65 -8.93 19.87
CA VAL A 226 3.95 -8.18 18.82
C VAL A 226 2.96 -9.07 18.07
N LEU A 227 1.71 -8.62 17.98
CA LEU A 227 0.73 -9.12 17.03
C LEU A 227 0.63 -8.11 15.88
N LEU A 228 1.28 -8.42 14.76
CA LEU A 228 1.28 -7.58 13.56
C LEU A 228 0.16 -8.03 12.62
N ILE A 229 -0.76 -7.14 12.29
CA ILE A 229 -1.78 -7.39 11.28
C ILE A 229 -1.40 -6.63 10.01
N THR A 230 -1.38 -7.34 8.90
CA THR A 230 -1.09 -6.75 7.58
C THR A 230 -1.79 -7.53 6.48
N HIS A 231 -1.97 -6.93 5.33
CA HIS A 231 -2.38 -7.62 4.11
C HIS A 231 -1.18 -7.99 3.21
N ASP A 232 0.04 -7.54 3.53
CA ASP A 232 1.27 -7.83 2.79
C ASP A 232 2.01 -9.01 3.43
N LEU A 233 2.03 -10.14 2.69
CA LEU A 233 2.69 -11.35 3.13
C LEU A 233 4.22 -11.22 3.14
N GLY A 234 4.81 -10.44 2.22
CA GLY A 234 6.24 -10.18 2.17
C GLY A 234 6.71 -9.42 3.41
N LEU A 235 5.95 -8.37 3.77
CA LEU A 235 6.17 -7.62 4.99
C LEU A 235 6.03 -8.49 6.25
N ALA A 236 5.00 -9.32 6.31
CA ALA A 236 4.77 -10.23 7.42
C ALA A 236 5.97 -11.18 7.62
N ALA A 237 6.48 -11.74 6.53
CA ALA A 237 7.59 -12.68 6.57
C ALA A 237 8.94 -12.04 6.90
N GLU A 238 9.13 -10.77 6.55
CA GLU A 238 10.33 -10.01 6.92
C GLU A 238 10.35 -9.64 8.41
N ARG A 239 9.17 -9.38 9.00
CA ARG A 239 9.05 -8.78 10.34
C ARG A 239 8.61 -9.76 11.43
N ALA A 240 8.04 -10.90 11.09
CA ALA A 240 7.51 -11.86 12.04
C ALA A 240 8.25 -13.20 12.01
N GLU A 241 8.31 -13.85 13.16
CA GLU A 241 8.85 -15.20 13.30
C GLU A 241 7.87 -16.25 12.78
N ARG A 242 6.56 -16.00 13.02
CA ARG A 242 5.45 -16.85 12.59
C ARG A 242 4.38 -16.04 11.90
N VAL A 243 3.77 -16.67 10.90
CA VAL A 243 2.65 -16.10 10.13
C VAL A 243 1.42 -16.98 10.28
N ILE A 244 0.29 -16.33 10.50
CA ILE A 244 -1.06 -16.91 10.54
C ILE A 244 -1.82 -16.37 9.34
N VAL A 245 -2.28 -17.23 8.47
CA VAL A 245 -3.06 -16.85 7.27
C VAL A 245 -4.55 -17.02 7.57
N MET A 246 -5.29 -15.92 7.47
CA MET A 246 -6.74 -15.91 7.68
C MET A 246 -7.51 -15.74 6.37
N HIS A 247 -8.54 -16.52 6.19
CA HIS A 247 -9.48 -16.41 5.08
C HIS A 247 -10.91 -16.66 5.55
N ARG A 248 -11.83 -15.73 5.26
CA ARG A 248 -13.26 -15.83 5.59
C ARG A 248 -13.52 -16.22 7.05
N GLY A 249 -12.88 -15.53 7.98
CA GLY A 249 -13.07 -15.71 9.41
C GLY A 249 -12.33 -16.89 10.04
N LYS A 250 -11.55 -17.65 9.26
CA LYS A 250 -10.84 -18.86 9.72
C LYS A 250 -9.35 -18.76 9.52
N VAL A 251 -8.57 -19.38 10.40
CA VAL A 251 -7.15 -19.67 10.14
C VAL A 251 -7.10 -20.83 9.15
N VAL A 252 -6.47 -20.61 8.01
CA VAL A 252 -6.34 -21.63 6.95
C VAL A 252 -4.95 -22.26 6.91
N GLU A 253 -3.93 -21.50 7.36
CA GLU A 253 -2.56 -21.99 7.48
C GLU A 253 -1.80 -21.18 8.52
N GLN A 254 -0.86 -21.78 9.23
CA GLN A 254 0.05 -21.10 10.15
C GLN A 254 1.38 -21.85 10.25
N GLY A 255 2.44 -21.12 10.45
CA GLY A 255 3.78 -21.70 10.57
C GLY A 255 4.89 -20.64 10.63
N PRO A 256 6.15 -21.08 10.67
CA PRO A 256 7.29 -20.19 10.51
C PRO A 256 7.17 -19.34 9.25
N ALA A 257 7.47 -18.06 9.35
CA ALA A 257 7.27 -17.09 8.26
C ALA A 257 7.92 -17.55 6.94
N ARG A 258 9.13 -18.06 7.03
CA ARG A 258 9.88 -18.58 5.87
C ARG A 258 9.17 -19.76 5.21
N GLN A 259 8.65 -20.71 6.00
CA GLN A 259 7.93 -21.87 5.47
C GLN A 259 6.66 -21.46 4.71
N ILE A 260 5.89 -20.51 5.26
CA ILE A 260 4.67 -19.99 4.62
C ILE A 260 4.98 -19.35 3.25
N LEU A 261 6.16 -18.73 3.10
CA LEU A 261 6.58 -18.15 1.82
C LEU A 261 7.12 -19.18 0.83
N GLU A 262 7.99 -20.09 1.29
CA GLU A 262 8.73 -21.00 0.40
C GLU A 262 7.91 -22.26 0.04
N ASP A 263 7.09 -22.76 0.97
CA ASP A 263 6.32 -24.00 0.81
C ASP A 263 4.89 -23.90 1.37
N PRO A 264 4.06 -22.95 0.85
CA PRO A 264 2.67 -22.82 1.27
C PRO A 264 1.85 -24.05 0.89
N GLN A 265 1.11 -24.61 1.85
CA GLN A 265 0.34 -25.83 1.64
C GLN A 265 -1.11 -25.53 1.24
N HIS A 266 -1.72 -24.49 1.81
CA HIS A 266 -3.11 -24.17 1.53
C HIS A 266 -3.27 -23.41 0.21
N PRO A 267 -4.25 -23.74 -0.67
CA PRO A 267 -4.43 -23.09 -1.98
C PRO A 267 -4.57 -21.57 -1.91
N TYR A 268 -5.21 -21.05 -0.86
CA TYR A 268 -5.34 -19.62 -0.65
C TYR A 268 -3.99 -18.97 -0.32
N THR A 269 -3.15 -19.58 0.51
CA THR A 269 -1.80 -19.11 0.81
C THR A 269 -0.92 -19.12 -0.43
N GLN A 270 -1.01 -20.19 -1.25
CA GLN A 270 -0.32 -20.26 -2.53
C GLN A 270 -0.72 -19.10 -3.47
N ALA A 271 -2.03 -18.79 -3.50
CA ALA A 271 -2.53 -17.66 -4.29
C ALA A 271 -1.99 -16.31 -3.75
N LEU A 272 -1.95 -16.13 -2.42
CA LEU A 272 -1.38 -14.92 -1.79
C LEU A 272 0.11 -14.75 -2.11
N VAL A 273 0.91 -15.82 -1.94
CA VAL A 273 2.34 -15.82 -2.27
C VAL A 273 2.57 -15.46 -3.73
N LYS A 274 1.80 -16.08 -4.64
CA LYS A 274 1.91 -15.83 -6.08
C LYS A 274 1.49 -14.40 -6.48
N ALA A 275 0.51 -13.82 -5.77
CA ALA A 275 0.00 -12.49 -6.05
C ALA A 275 0.83 -11.39 -5.37
N ALA A 276 1.64 -11.72 -4.35
CA ALA A 276 2.43 -10.74 -3.62
C ALA A 276 3.51 -10.12 -4.53
N PRO A 277 3.46 -8.81 -4.83
CA PRO A 277 4.42 -8.17 -5.73
C PRO A 277 5.85 -8.25 -5.20
N SER A 278 6.00 -8.22 -3.88
CA SER A 278 7.27 -8.36 -3.15
C SER A 278 7.94 -9.72 -3.32
N VAL A 279 7.14 -10.77 -3.55
CA VAL A 279 7.61 -12.15 -3.76
C VAL A 279 7.80 -12.48 -5.25
N ALA A 280 7.13 -11.75 -6.14
CA ALA A 280 7.24 -11.92 -7.59
C ALA A 280 8.59 -11.40 -8.10
N VAL A 281 9.64 -12.21 -7.95
CA VAL A 281 11.03 -11.91 -8.37
C VAL A 281 11.17 -11.78 -9.89
N ALA A 282 10.20 -12.28 -10.68
CA ALA A 282 10.24 -12.24 -12.13
C ALA A 282 9.23 -11.21 -12.67
N ARG A 283 9.73 -10.26 -13.47
CA ARG A 283 8.89 -9.41 -14.33
C ARG A 283 8.01 -10.32 -15.19
N LEU A 284 6.70 -10.24 -15.02
CA LEU A 284 5.77 -10.80 -15.99
C LEU A 284 5.87 -9.92 -17.25
N ARG A 285 6.67 -10.33 -18.24
CA ARG A 285 6.64 -9.71 -19.58
C ARG A 285 5.23 -9.84 -20.14
N PRO A 286 4.76 -8.91 -21.01
CA PRO A 286 3.47 -9.06 -21.71
C PRO A 286 3.28 -10.44 -22.35
N GLU A 287 4.36 -11.07 -22.81
CA GLU A 287 4.38 -12.44 -23.37
C GLU A 287 4.09 -13.54 -22.33
N ALA A 288 4.41 -13.34 -21.05
CA ALA A 288 4.12 -14.31 -19.98
C ALA A 288 2.63 -14.35 -19.61
N PHE A 289 1.87 -13.28 -19.87
CA PHE A 289 0.41 -13.28 -19.73
C PHE A 289 -0.29 -14.12 -20.82
N VAL A 290 0.37 -14.39 -21.96
CA VAL A 290 -0.19 -15.16 -23.08
C VAL A 290 -0.06 -16.67 -22.86
N GLN A 291 0.94 -17.17 -22.11
CA GLN A 291 1.20 -18.60 -21.94
C GLN A 291 0.28 -19.32 -20.94
N GLY A 292 -0.54 -18.61 -20.19
CA GLY A 292 -1.51 -19.22 -19.26
C GLY A 292 -2.79 -19.79 -19.91
N ALA A 293 -2.99 -19.60 -21.23
CA ALA A 293 -4.23 -19.96 -21.92
C ALA A 293 -4.09 -21.07 -22.98
N SER A 294 -2.90 -21.64 -23.21
CA SER A 294 -2.76 -22.74 -24.19
C SER A 294 -1.72 -23.78 -23.77
N THR A 295 -2.09 -24.70 -22.90
CA THR A 295 -1.42 -26.00 -22.82
C THR A 295 -2.32 -27.05 -23.43
N GLY A 296 -2.12 -27.28 -24.72
CA GLY A 296 -2.69 -28.40 -25.45
C GLY A 296 -1.81 -28.70 -26.67
N SER A 297 -1.02 -29.78 -26.55
CA SER A 297 -0.39 -30.60 -27.61
C SER A 297 0.85 -30.08 -28.33
N ALA A 298 1.94 -30.72 -28.01
CA ALA A 298 2.75 -31.65 -28.84
C ALA A 298 3.77 -31.06 -29.80
N THR A 299 4.93 -31.52 -29.60
CA THR A 299 5.93 -32.35 -30.31
C THR A 299 7.21 -31.64 -30.70
N GLN A 300 8.27 -32.38 -30.39
CA GLN A 300 9.69 -32.18 -30.70
C GLN A 300 9.98 -32.10 -32.20
N GLU A 301 11.05 -31.40 -32.58
CA GLU A 301 12.13 -31.91 -33.45
C GLU A 301 13.26 -30.89 -33.57
N GLU A 302 14.43 -31.31 -33.14
CA GLU A 302 15.79 -31.40 -33.72
C GLU A 302 16.51 -30.16 -34.28
N ALA A 303 17.57 -29.81 -33.65
CA ALA A 303 19.01 -29.82 -33.96
C ALA A 303 19.52 -29.29 -35.32
N GLY A 304 20.56 -28.46 -35.24
CA GLY A 304 21.50 -28.18 -36.35
C GLY A 304 22.32 -26.92 -36.13
N SER A 305 23.41 -27.02 -35.50
CA SER A 305 24.84 -26.78 -35.72
C SER A 305 25.22 -25.78 -36.84
N ALA A 306 26.12 -24.88 -36.55
CA ALA A 306 27.50 -24.69 -37.06
C ALA A 306 27.90 -23.19 -37.16
N THR A 307 28.88 -22.83 -36.42
CA THR A 307 30.27 -22.39 -36.69
C THR A 307 30.55 -21.09 -37.45
N GLN A 308 31.33 -20.29 -36.73
CA GLN A 308 32.64 -19.65 -37.07
C GLN A 308 32.67 -18.32 -37.83
N GLU A 309 33.33 -17.43 -37.22
CA GLU A 309 34.63 -16.76 -37.34
C GLU A 309 34.64 -15.41 -38.08
N GLY A 310 35.39 -14.46 -37.49
CA GLY A 310 35.84 -13.25 -38.15
C GLY A 310 36.36 -12.15 -37.21
N ALA A 311 37.58 -12.31 -36.74
CA ALA A 311 38.33 -11.26 -36.06
C ALA A 311 38.81 -10.18 -37.03
N SER A 312 38.81 -8.91 -36.66
CA SER A 312 39.78 -7.93 -37.17
C SER A 312 40.04 -6.80 -36.16
N THR A 313 41.30 -6.63 -35.93
CA THR A 313 42.04 -5.67 -35.13
C THR A 313 42.02 -4.26 -35.75
N GLY A 314 42.08 -3.23 -34.87
CA GLY A 314 42.39 -1.88 -35.37
C GLY A 314 42.35 -0.76 -34.33
N SER A 315 43.51 -0.56 -33.70
CA SER A 315 44.14 0.74 -33.34
C SER A 315 43.47 1.74 -32.40
N ALA A 316 44.13 1.91 -31.28
CA ALA A 316 43.98 3.00 -30.30
C ALA A 316 44.39 4.36 -30.84
N THR A 317 43.63 5.42 -30.53
CA THR A 317 44.13 6.77 -30.44
C THR A 317 43.56 7.47 -29.21
N HIS A 318 44.48 7.92 -28.36
CA HIS A 318 44.24 8.81 -27.22
C HIS A 318 43.54 10.12 -27.62
N ARG A 319 42.51 10.52 -26.85
CA ARG A 319 42.10 11.93 -26.74
C ARG A 319 41.73 12.27 -25.32
N GLU A 320 42.24 13.40 -24.86
CA GLU A 320 42.12 14.01 -23.54
C GLU A 320 40.68 14.41 -23.14
N PRO A 321 40.41 14.67 -21.83
CA PRO A 321 39.07 14.89 -21.30
C PRO A 321 38.60 16.32 -21.56
N GLY A 322 37.57 16.47 -22.37
CA GLY A 322 36.90 17.73 -22.61
C GLY A 322 35.49 17.75 -22.08
N ALA A 323 35.21 18.75 -21.28
CA ALA A 323 33.91 19.38 -20.98
C ALA A 323 32.66 18.49 -20.83
N LEU A 324 32.14 18.43 -19.62
CA LEU A 324 30.80 17.99 -19.30
C LEU A 324 29.74 18.74 -20.13
N SER A 325 29.28 18.13 -21.21
CA SER A 325 28.05 18.55 -21.87
C SER A 325 26.88 17.94 -21.10
N SER A 326 25.99 18.79 -20.59
CA SER A 326 24.69 18.44 -20.05
C SER A 326 23.85 17.76 -21.16
N SER A 327 23.95 16.43 -21.27
CA SER A 327 23.02 15.64 -22.06
C SER A 327 21.71 15.54 -21.28
N ALA A 328 20.63 16.08 -21.85
CA ALA A 328 19.26 15.85 -21.41
C ALA A 328 19.00 14.34 -21.21
N PRO A 329 18.21 13.95 -20.19
CA PRO A 329 17.88 12.54 -19.95
C PRO A 329 17.29 11.93 -21.21
N GLY A 330 17.74 10.71 -21.55
CA GLY A 330 17.59 10.03 -22.82
C GLY A 330 16.22 10.16 -23.47
N SER A 331 16.21 10.54 -24.74
CA SER A 331 15.01 10.56 -25.56
C SER A 331 14.48 9.13 -25.69
N LEU A 332 13.34 8.85 -25.06
CA LEU A 332 12.57 7.64 -25.26
C LEU A 332 12.07 7.62 -26.71
N SER A 333 12.76 6.91 -27.61
CA SER A 333 12.32 6.74 -29.00
C SER A 333 11.71 5.36 -29.15
N SER A 334 10.40 5.24 -29.00
CA SER A 334 9.70 4.05 -29.46
C SER A 334 9.44 4.13 -30.96
N SER A 335 9.37 2.97 -31.63
CA SER A 335 9.06 2.87 -33.06
C SER A 335 7.66 3.39 -33.43
N LYS A 336 6.80 3.65 -32.44
CA LYS A 336 5.38 4.05 -32.59
C LYS A 336 5.12 5.55 -32.36
N GLY A 337 6.14 6.33 -32.00
CA GLY A 337 5.99 7.75 -31.64
C GLY A 337 5.34 8.00 -30.27
N ASN A 338 5.45 9.22 -29.77
CA ASN A 338 4.93 9.61 -28.47
C ASN A 338 3.48 10.09 -28.58
N ILE A 339 2.63 9.67 -27.64
CA ILE A 339 1.26 10.21 -27.49
C ILE A 339 1.28 11.49 -26.67
N VAL A 340 2.17 11.59 -25.66
CA VAL A 340 2.39 12.77 -24.83
C VAL A 340 3.87 13.09 -24.74
N GLU A 341 4.19 14.38 -24.78
CA GLU A 341 5.52 14.93 -24.51
C GLU A 341 5.40 16.06 -23.52
N ILE A 342 6.17 16.00 -22.45
CA ILE A 342 6.26 17.00 -21.39
C ILE A 342 7.67 17.56 -21.37
N GLU A 343 7.79 18.90 -21.42
CA GLU A 343 9.07 19.61 -21.49
C GLU A 343 9.14 20.67 -20.39
N ASN A 344 10.14 20.55 -19.50
CA ASN A 344 10.47 21.52 -18.43
C ASN A 344 9.25 21.97 -17.62
N LEU A 345 8.35 21.03 -17.30
CA LEU A 345 7.10 21.31 -16.62
C LEU A 345 7.34 21.76 -15.18
N THR A 346 6.80 22.94 -14.81
CA THR A 346 6.97 23.52 -13.49
C THR A 346 5.63 23.97 -12.92
N LYS A 347 5.43 23.70 -11.61
CA LYS A 347 4.28 24.18 -10.84
C LYS A 347 4.70 24.75 -9.52
N VAL A 348 4.37 26.03 -9.31
CA VAL A 348 4.63 26.79 -8.09
C VAL A 348 3.31 27.19 -7.45
N TYR A 349 3.20 27.02 -6.15
CA TYR A 349 2.06 27.45 -5.34
C TYR A 349 2.50 28.54 -4.36
N PRO A 350 1.86 29.73 -4.36
CA PRO A 350 2.15 30.79 -3.40
C PRO A 350 1.74 30.36 -1.98
N VAL A 351 2.65 30.53 -1.01
CA VAL A 351 2.38 30.21 0.40
C VAL A 351 2.09 31.48 1.18
N ARG A 352 0.85 31.67 1.64
CA ARG A 352 0.46 32.81 2.45
C ARG A 352 1.31 32.91 3.73
N GLY A 353 1.97 34.05 3.94
CA GLY A 353 2.73 34.34 5.16
C GLY A 353 4.16 33.77 5.19
N LYS A 354 4.66 33.19 4.11
CA LYS A 354 6.07 32.84 3.93
C LYS A 354 6.68 33.65 2.80
N HIS A 355 8.00 33.88 2.87
CA HIS A 355 8.75 34.59 1.82
C HIS A 355 9.09 33.72 0.61
N GLU A 356 8.93 32.40 0.73
CA GLU A 356 9.24 31.44 -0.32
C GLU A 356 7.98 30.70 -0.76
N ASP A 357 7.78 30.63 -2.06
CA ASP A 357 6.71 29.87 -2.69
C ASP A 357 7.04 28.37 -2.67
N PHE A 358 6.00 27.53 -2.63
CA PHE A 358 6.17 26.07 -2.67
C PHE A 358 6.26 25.58 -4.13
N VAL A 359 7.41 25.05 -4.52
CA VAL A 359 7.64 24.45 -5.83
C VAL A 359 7.23 22.98 -5.78
N ALA A 360 6.06 22.67 -6.31
CA ALA A 360 5.50 21.30 -6.30
C ALA A 360 6.05 20.42 -7.43
N VAL A 361 6.40 21.03 -8.58
CA VAL A 361 7.04 20.38 -9.74
C VAL A 361 8.06 21.36 -10.30
N ASP A 362 9.28 20.92 -10.57
CA ASP A 362 10.41 21.72 -10.96
C ASP A 362 11.14 21.13 -12.18
N GLY A 363 10.82 21.63 -13.37
CA GLY A 363 11.50 21.32 -14.62
C GLY A 363 11.37 19.86 -15.08
N VAL A 364 10.23 19.19 -14.82
CA VAL A 364 10.01 17.79 -15.20
C VAL A 364 9.84 17.67 -16.70
N SER A 365 10.61 16.74 -17.31
CA SER A 365 10.51 16.38 -18.73
C SER A 365 10.39 14.87 -18.88
N LEU A 366 9.35 14.40 -19.58
CA LEU A 366 9.11 12.98 -19.86
C LEU A 366 8.28 12.81 -21.13
N ALA A 367 8.30 11.64 -21.72
CA ALA A 367 7.46 11.27 -22.86
C ALA A 367 6.69 9.98 -22.55
N ILE A 368 5.48 9.87 -23.11
CA ILE A 368 4.65 8.65 -23.04
C ILE A 368 4.53 8.10 -24.45
N PRO A 369 5.18 6.96 -24.75
CA PRO A 369 5.04 6.29 -26.05
C PRO A 369 3.63 5.72 -26.21
N ARG A 370 3.18 5.62 -27.46
CA ARG A 370 1.85 5.08 -27.77
C ARG A 370 1.79 3.58 -27.52
N GLY A 371 0.79 3.15 -26.74
CA GLY A 371 0.56 1.74 -26.39
C GLY A 371 1.48 1.20 -25.31
N GLU A 372 2.24 2.06 -24.63
CA GLU A 372 3.15 1.69 -23.54
C GLU A 372 2.71 2.29 -22.21
N THR A 373 3.27 1.77 -21.12
CA THR A 373 3.03 2.24 -19.75
C THR A 373 4.27 2.97 -19.24
N VAL A 374 4.11 4.26 -18.95
CA VAL A 374 5.12 5.06 -18.24
C VAL A 374 4.68 5.21 -16.80
N ALA A 375 5.51 4.75 -15.87
CA ALA A 375 5.24 4.93 -14.44
C ALA A 375 5.96 6.15 -13.89
N ILE A 376 5.30 6.87 -12.98
CA ILE A 376 5.92 7.88 -12.13
C ILE A 376 5.89 7.39 -10.69
N VAL A 377 7.07 7.27 -10.07
CA VAL A 377 7.25 6.78 -8.69
C VAL A 377 7.96 7.80 -7.81
N GLY A 378 7.83 7.65 -6.51
CA GLY A 378 8.47 8.52 -5.51
C GLY A 378 7.64 8.64 -4.24
N GLU A 379 8.18 9.26 -3.20
CA GLU A 379 7.52 9.49 -1.91
C GLU A 379 6.30 10.41 -2.04
N SER A 380 5.44 10.40 -1.00
CA SER A 380 4.31 11.33 -0.91
C SER A 380 4.80 12.78 -0.94
N GLY A 381 4.15 13.61 -1.76
CA GLY A 381 4.56 15.01 -1.94
C GLY A 381 5.67 15.25 -2.97
N SER A 382 6.21 14.22 -3.63
CA SER A 382 7.26 14.38 -4.68
C SER A 382 6.76 15.03 -5.98
N GLY A 383 5.48 15.36 -6.12
CA GLY A 383 4.92 16.05 -7.30
C GLY A 383 4.19 15.17 -8.31
N LYS A 384 4.10 13.86 -8.12
CA LYS A 384 3.47 12.87 -9.06
C LYS A 384 2.05 13.25 -9.45
N THR A 385 1.15 13.34 -8.49
CA THR A 385 -0.26 13.71 -8.70
C THR A 385 -0.41 15.11 -9.28
N THR A 386 0.49 16.05 -8.93
CA THR A 386 0.49 17.40 -9.51
C THR A 386 0.83 17.35 -11.00
N THR A 387 1.82 16.55 -11.39
CA THR A 387 2.18 16.32 -12.80
C THR A 387 1.00 15.72 -13.58
N ALA A 388 0.33 14.69 -13.02
CA ALA A 388 -0.86 14.10 -13.63
C ALA A 388 -2.01 15.10 -13.80
N ARG A 389 -2.27 15.93 -12.79
CA ARG A 389 -3.33 16.95 -12.84
C ARG A 389 -3.06 18.04 -13.87
N MET A 390 -1.79 18.38 -14.12
CA MET A 390 -1.41 19.28 -15.20
C MET A 390 -1.65 18.64 -16.57
N LEU A 391 -1.26 17.36 -16.75
CA LEU A 391 -1.55 16.61 -17.98
C LEU A 391 -3.05 16.50 -18.24
N LEU A 392 -3.85 16.20 -17.23
CA LEU A 392 -5.33 16.14 -17.32
C LEU A 392 -5.99 17.53 -17.56
N LYS A 393 -5.20 18.60 -17.61
CA LYS A 393 -5.68 19.99 -17.72
C LYS A 393 -6.72 20.30 -16.64
N VAL A 394 -6.48 19.84 -15.41
CA VAL A 394 -7.23 20.18 -14.19
C VAL A 394 -6.61 21.41 -13.52
N ILE A 395 -5.28 21.50 -13.55
CA ILE A 395 -4.50 22.66 -13.09
C ILE A 395 -3.59 23.11 -14.21
N GLU A 396 -3.37 24.43 -14.32
CA GLU A 396 -2.45 24.99 -15.29
C GLU A 396 -1.00 24.96 -14.75
N PRO A 397 0.00 24.64 -15.58
CA PRO A 397 1.40 24.77 -15.20
C PRO A 397 1.78 26.23 -14.97
N THR A 398 2.82 26.47 -14.17
CA THR A 398 3.43 27.81 -14.04
C THR A 398 4.34 28.10 -15.22
N SER A 399 5.06 27.08 -15.70
CA SER A 399 5.88 27.15 -16.93
C SER A 399 6.09 25.73 -17.48
N GLY A 400 6.67 25.65 -18.68
CA GLY A 400 6.88 24.40 -19.39
C GLY A 400 5.75 24.10 -20.37
N LEU A 401 5.84 22.95 -21.04
CA LEU A 401 5.00 22.60 -22.17
C LEU A 401 4.53 21.15 -22.07
N ILE A 402 3.26 20.92 -22.38
CA ILE A 402 2.69 19.58 -22.55
C ILE A 402 2.11 19.48 -23.96
N ARG A 403 2.60 18.54 -24.76
CA ARG A 403 2.02 18.22 -26.06
C ARG A 403 1.28 16.90 -26.01
N TYR A 404 0.09 16.88 -26.59
CA TYR A 404 -0.69 15.68 -26.87
C TYR A 404 -0.77 15.51 -28.40
N GLU A 405 -0.29 14.39 -28.92
CA GLU A 405 -0.16 14.16 -30.37
C GLU A 405 0.54 15.32 -31.10
N GLY A 406 1.63 15.84 -30.54
CA GLY A 406 2.41 16.95 -31.08
C GLY A 406 1.80 18.32 -30.87
N LYS A 407 0.56 18.45 -30.35
CA LYS A 407 -0.15 19.71 -30.15
C LYS A 407 -0.08 20.17 -28.69
N ASP A 408 0.32 21.42 -28.46
CA ASP A 408 0.35 22.02 -27.13
C ASP A 408 -1.08 22.12 -26.54
N ILE A 409 -1.28 21.45 -25.38
CA ILE A 409 -2.60 21.43 -24.71
C ILE A 409 -2.99 22.80 -24.13
N SER A 410 -2.05 23.71 -23.89
CA SER A 410 -2.34 25.06 -23.37
C SER A 410 -3.09 25.90 -24.41
N THR A 411 -2.81 25.69 -25.70
CA THR A 411 -3.36 26.44 -26.82
C THR A 411 -4.68 25.90 -27.38
N LEU A 412 -5.17 24.77 -26.81
CA LEU A 412 -6.41 24.11 -27.29
C LEU A 412 -7.63 25.03 -27.14
N SER A 413 -8.39 25.18 -28.21
CA SER A 413 -9.72 25.77 -28.18
C SER A 413 -10.68 24.98 -27.28
N ARG A 414 -11.84 25.55 -26.95
CA ARG A 414 -12.87 24.87 -26.14
C ARG A 414 -13.33 23.54 -26.77
N ALA A 415 -13.45 23.49 -28.08
CA ALA A 415 -13.85 22.29 -28.81
C ALA A 415 -12.76 21.21 -28.73
N GLU A 416 -11.50 21.59 -28.99
CA GLU A 416 -10.34 20.70 -28.92
C GLU A 416 -10.08 20.22 -27.48
N THR A 417 -10.25 21.08 -26.47
CA THR A 417 -10.19 20.69 -25.06
C THR A 417 -11.26 19.64 -24.73
N LYS A 418 -12.46 19.78 -25.32
CA LYS A 418 -13.52 18.79 -25.14
C LYS A 418 -13.19 17.47 -25.79
N ASP A 419 -12.54 17.47 -26.97
CA ASP A 419 -12.07 16.25 -27.64
C ASP A 419 -10.90 15.62 -26.86
N PHE A 420 -9.89 16.40 -26.47
CA PHE A 420 -8.80 15.96 -25.63
C PHE A 420 -9.29 15.23 -24.37
N ARG A 421 -10.25 15.80 -23.65
CA ARG A 421 -10.84 15.19 -22.44
C ARG A 421 -11.64 13.90 -22.71
N GLN A 422 -12.04 13.60 -23.93
CA GLN A 422 -12.61 12.29 -24.29
C GLN A 422 -11.51 11.24 -24.48
N ARG A 423 -10.38 11.66 -25.06
CA ARG A 423 -9.28 10.78 -25.43
C ARG A 423 -8.30 10.53 -24.28
N VAL A 424 -8.27 11.41 -23.28
CA VAL A 424 -7.44 11.30 -22.07
C VAL A 424 -8.36 11.21 -20.85
N GLN A 425 -8.38 10.04 -20.21
CA GLN A 425 -9.29 9.74 -19.10
C GLN A 425 -8.53 9.43 -17.81
N PRO A 426 -9.01 9.88 -16.63
CA PRO A 426 -8.40 9.56 -15.36
C PRO A 426 -9.03 8.32 -14.71
N ILE A 427 -8.20 7.56 -13.98
CA ILE A 427 -8.60 6.67 -12.89
C ILE A 427 -7.96 7.24 -11.63
N PHE A 428 -8.80 7.69 -10.67
CA PHE A 428 -8.35 8.36 -9.45
C PHE A 428 -8.01 7.37 -8.33
N GLN A 429 -7.21 7.81 -7.39
CA GLN A 429 -6.70 7.07 -6.23
C GLN A 429 -7.80 6.46 -5.35
N ASP A 430 -8.87 7.21 -5.09
CA ASP A 430 -9.98 6.75 -4.26
C ASP A 430 -11.26 6.53 -5.09
N PRO A 431 -11.64 5.26 -5.32
CA PRO A 431 -12.87 4.97 -6.02
C PRO A 431 -14.14 5.36 -5.24
N TYR A 432 -14.06 5.51 -3.90
CA TYR A 432 -15.21 5.97 -3.09
C TYR A 432 -15.56 7.42 -3.39
N SER A 433 -14.57 8.30 -3.40
CA SER A 433 -14.79 9.73 -3.67
C SER A 433 -15.04 10.03 -5.15
N SER A 434 -14.60 9.14 -6.05
CA SER A 434 -14.72 9.32 -7.50
C SER A 434 -16.07 8.88 -8.09
N LEU A 435 -16.82 8.04 -7.38
CA LEU A 435 -18.13 7.52 -7.80
C LEU A 435 -19.24 8.20 -7.01
N ASN A 436 -20.23 8.79 -7.71
CA ASN A 436 -21.39 9.38 -7.03
C ASN A 436 -22.20 8.27 -6.33
N PRO A 437 -22.32 8.29 -4.98
CA PRO A 437 -22.97 7.22 -4.23
C PRO A 437 -24.48 7.10 -4.49
N MET A 438 -25.10 8.14 -5.05
CA MET A 438 -26.53 8.17 -5.37
C MET A 438 -26.86 7.63 -6.77
N PHE A 439 -25.86 7.24 -7.56
CA PHE A 439 -26.04 6.72 -8.90
C PHE A 439 -25.86 5.20 -8.91
N THR A 440 -26.70 4.54 -9.72
CA THR A 440 -26.51 3.12 -10.02
C THR A 440 -25.27 2.92 -10.88
N ILE A 441 -24.72 1.72 -10.91
CA ILE A 441 -23.55 1.37 -11.70
C ILE A 441 -23.78 1.64 -13.19
N GLU A 442 -24.98 1.29 -13.71
CA GLU A 442 -25.38 1.61 -15.09
C GLU A 442 -25.25 3.11 -15.38
N ARG A 443 -25.78 3.95 -14.48
CA ARG A 443 -25.73 5.40 -14.64
C ARG A 443 -24.32 5.97 -14.56
N LEU A 444 -23.49 5.45 -13.63
CA LEU A 444 -22.09 5.89 -13.48
C LEU A 444 -21.26 5.63 -14.75
N ILE A 445 -21.44 4.47 -15.38
CA ILE A 445 -20.71 4.11 -16.61
C ILE A 445 -21.31 4.85 -17.81
N ALA A 446 -22.63 5.09 -17.84
CA ALA A 446 -23.31 5.80 -18.93
C ALA A 446 -23.08 7.32 -18.91
N GLU A 447 -22.79 7.92 -17.75
CA GLU A 447 -22.67 9.36 -17.56
C GLU A 447 -21.71 10.04 -18.57
N PRO A 448 -20.48 9.55 -18.83
CA PRO A 448 -19.62 10.13 -19.85
C PRO A 448 -20.25 10.09 -21.25
N LEU A 449 -20.89 8.97 -21.62
CA LEU A 449 -21.55 8.81 -22.91
C LEU A 449 -22.71 9.78 -23.09
N GLU A 450 -23.46 10.04 -22.01
CA GLU A 450 -24.57 11.02 -22.00
C GLU A 450 -24.05 12.45 -22.11
N PHE A 451 -23.06 12.81 -21.32
CA PHE A 451 -22.45 14.14 -21.33
C PHE A 451 -21.88 14.52 -22.70
N TYR A 452 -21.18 13.58 -23.34
CA TYR A 452 -20.62 13.78 -24.68
C TYR A 452 -21.60 13.43 -25.82
N LYS A 453 -22.85 13.08 -25.50
CA LYS A 453 -23.89 12.72 -26.47
C LYS A 453 -23.49 11.63 -27.46
N ARG A 454 -22.79 10.58 -26.97
CA ARG A 454 -22.34 9.44 -27.76
C ARG A 454 -23.49 8.42 -27.90
N GLY A 455 -23.91 8.17 -29.14
CA GLY A 455 -24.93 7.17 -29.46
C GLY A 455 -26.35 7.46 -28.93
N SER A 456 -27.28 6.61 -29.33
CA SER A 456 -28.67 6.62 -28.79
C SER A 456 -28.69 5.99 -27.38
N GLY A 457 -29.83 6.10 -26.69
CA GLY A 457 -30.02 5.44 -25.39
C GLY A 457 -29.87 3.91 -25.46
N ALA A 458 -30.21 3.27 -26.59
CA ALA A 458 -30.01 1.85 -26.81
C ALA A 458 -28.53 1.49 -26.98
N ASP A 459 -27.79 2.30 -27.76
CA ASP A 459 -26.36 2.12 -27.99
C ASP A 459 -25.57 2.28 -26.69
N ARG A 460 -25.92 3.27 -25.86
CA ARG A 460 -25.29 3.49 -24.56
C ARG A 460 -25.49 2.30 -23.63
N ARG A 461 -26.71 1.77 -23.52
CA ARG A 461 -26.97 0.57 -22.72
C ARG A 461 -26.21 -0.64 -23.23
N LYS A 462 -26.10 -0.80 -24.55
CA LYS A 462 -25.28 -1.87 -25.15
C LYS A 462 -23.81 -1.71 -24.78
N ARG A 463 -23.26 -0.47 -24.90
CA ARG A 463 -21.85 -0.19 -24.53
C ARG A 463 -21.59 -0.38 -23.04
N VAL A 464 -22.50 0.03 -22.17
CA VAL A 464 -22.38 -0.17 -20.71
C VAL A 464 -22.30 -1.67 -20.36
N ARG A 465 -23.13 -2.51 -21.00
CA ARG A 465 -23.08 -3.96 -20.80
C ARG A 465 -21.75 -4.55 -21.26
N GLN A 466 -21.30 -4.17 -22.44
CA GLN A 466 -19.98 -4.58 -22.94
C GLN A 466 -18.88 -4.20 -21.96
N LEU A 467 -18.86 -2.97 -21.47
CA LEU A 467 -17.85 -2.48 -20.52
C LEU A 467 -17.88 -3.25 -19.19
N LEU A 468 -19.05 -3.72 -18.71
CA LEU A 468 -19.09 -4.60 -17.55
C LEU A 468 -18.45 -5.95 -17.83
N ASP A 469 -18.68 -6.51 -19.02
CA ASP A 469 -18.04 -7.76 -19.43
C ASP A 469 -16.52 -7.57 -19.57
N ASP A 470 -16.07 -6.45 -20.18
CA ASP A 470 -14.66 -6.09 -20.35
C ASP A 470 -13.92 -5.98 -19.00
N VAL A 471 -14.59 -5.52 -17.93
CA VAL A 471 -14.00 -5.43 -16.58
C VAL A 471 -14.34 -6.63 -15.69
N ALA A 472 -14.86 -7.72 -16.26
CA ALA A 472 -15.25 -8.95 -15.56
C ALA A 472 -16.21 -8.71 -14.37
N LEU A 473 -17.24 -7.88 -14.59
CA LEU A 473 -18.34 -7.67 -13.64
C LEU A 473 -19.63 -8.27 -14.17
N PRO A 474 -20.41 -8.99 -13.33
CA PRO A 474 -21.69 -9.58 -13.75
C PRO A 474 -22.74 -8.48 -14.05
N GLN A 475 -23.55 -8.72 -15.07
CA GLN A 475 -24.61 -7.83 -15.53
C GLN A 475 -25.67 -7.50 -14.44
N SER A 476 -25.81 -8.40 -13.44
CA SER A 476 -26.69 -8.18 -12.29
C SER A 476 -26.30 -6.97 -11.42
N MET A 477 -25.06 -6.47 -11.55
CA MET A 477 -24.59 -5.30 -10.81
C MET A 477 -25.09 -3.96 -11.36
N LEU A 478 -25.65 -3.89 -12.58
CA LEU A 478 -26.12 -2.65 -13.20
C LEU A 478 -27.01 -1.81 -12.31
N ARG A 479 -27.86 -2.45 -11.49
CA ARG A 479 -28.84 -1.78 -10.63
C ARG A 479 -28.33 -1.48 -9.22
N ARG A 480 -27.14 -1.96 -8.86
CA ARG A 480 -26.54 -1.72 -7.55
C ARG A 480 -25.95 -0.33 -7.43
N TYR A 481 -25.72 0.09 -6.19
CA TYR A 481 -25.06 1.35 -5.85
C TYR A 481 -23.61 1.08 -5.40
N PRO A 482 -22.71 2.08 -5.46
CA PRO A 482 -21.31 1.93 -5.02
C PRO A 482 -21.14 1.40 -3.60
N SER A 483 -22.05 1.75 -2.68
CA SER A 483 -22.02 1.28 -1.28
C SER A 483 -22.20 -0.23 -1.13
N GLU A 484 -22.81 -0.89 -2.12
CA GLU A 484 -23.06 -2.34 -2.13
C GLU A 484 -21.92 -3.14 -2.74
N LEU A 485 -20.84 -2.48 -3.19
CA LEU A 485 -19.71 -3.10 -3.88
C LEU A 485 -18.48 -3.19 -2.98
N SER A 486 -17.65 -4.22 -3.20
CA SER A 486 -16.29 -4.28 -2.63
C SER A 486 -15.38 -3.22 -3.25
N GLY A 487 -14.22 -2.95 -2.62
CA GLY A 487 -13.20 -2.02 -3.14
C GLY A 487 -12.78 -2.35 -4.57
N GLY A 488 -12.44 -3.61 -4.83
CA GLY A 488 -12.04 -4.08 -6.17
C GLY A 488 -13.18 -3.98 -7.21
N GLN A 489 -14.43 -4.23 -6.81
CA GLN A 489 -15.58 -4.04 -7.70
C GLN A 489 -15.80 -2.58 -8.04
N ARG A 490 -15.65 -1.66 -7.07
CA ARG A 490 -15.71 -0.21 -7.33
C ARG A 490 -14.61 0.23 -8.28
N GLN A 491 -13.38 -0.29 -8.10
CA GLN A 491 -12.27 0.01 -8.98
C GLN A 491 -12.55 -0.44 -10.42
N ARG A 492 -13.11 -1.64 -10.62
CA ARG A 492 -13.54 -2.12 -11.94
C ARG A 492 -14.62 -1.23 -12.57
N VAL A 493 -15.56 -0.69 -11.77
CA VAL A 493 -16.53 0.29 -12.25
C VAL A 493 -15.87 1.60 -12.67
N ALA A 494 -14.87 2.09 -11.90
CA ALA A 494 -14.11 3.28 -12.26
C ALA A 494 -13.32 3.09 -13.57
N ILE A 495 -12.73 1.91 -13.77
CA ILE A 495 -12.07 1.52 -15.02
C ILE A 495 -13.08 1.49 -16.18
N ALA A 496 -14.25 0.83 -16.02
CA ALA A 496 -15.30 0.78 -17.03
C ALA A 496 -15.79 2.18 -17.44
N ARG A 497 -15.94 3.09 -16.46
CA ARG A 497 -16.29 4.49 -16.70
C ARG A 497 -15.22 5.22 -17.52
N ALA A 498 -13.94 5.02 -17.21
CA ALA A 498 -12.84 5.61 -17.98
C ALA A 498 -12.81 5.10 -19.42
N LEU A 499 -13.09 3.81 -19.64
CA LEU A 499 -13.16 3.18 -20.98
C LEU A 499 -14.38 3.58 -21.80
N ALA A 500 -15.40 4.19 -21.20
CA ALA A 500 -16.68 4.45 -21.87
C ALA A 500 -16.52 5.26 -23.15
N LEU A 501 -15.62 6.23 -23.18
CA LEU A 501 -15.35 7.10 -24.31
C LEU A 501 -14.31 6.58 -25.31
N SER A 502 -13.79 5.35 -25.09
CA SER A 502 -12.70 4.75 -25.88
C SER A 502 -11.47 5.67 -25.95
N PRO A 503 -10.82 5.93 -24.80
CA PRO A 503 -9.67 6.82 -24.72
C PRO A 503 -8.42 6.22 -25.39
N ASP A 504 -7.44 7.07 -25.72
CA ASP A 504 -6.11 6.66 -26.17
C ASP A 504 -5.10 6.59 -25.02
N LEU A 505 -5.33 7.41 -23.97
CA LEU A 505 -4.50 7.51 -22.79
C LEU A 505 -5.35 7.45 -21.52
N ILE A 506 -4.93 6.63 -20.57
CA ILE A 506 -5.49 6.63 -19.23
C ILE A 506 -4.40 7.04 -18.22
N VAL A 507 -4.73 8.03 -17.39
CA VAL A 507 -3.89 8.49 -16.29
C VAL A 507 -4.37 7.80 -15.02
N CYS A 508 -3.60 6.83 -14.53
CA CYS A 508 -3.88 6.04 -13.34
C CYS A 508 -3.15 6.67 -12.13
N ASP A 509 -3.88 7.38 -11.27
CA ASP A 509 -3.32 7.97 -10.05
C ASP A 509 -3.56 7.02 -8.88
N GLU A 510 -2.56 6.21 -8.52
CA GLU A 510 -2.58 5.19 -7.47
C GLU A 510 -3.79 4.23 -7.54
N PRO A 511 -4.03 3.58 -8.69
CA PRO A 511 -5.30 2.87 -8.93
C PRO A 511 -5.51 1.62 -8.08
N VAL A 512 -4.52 1.16 -7.33
CA VAL A 512 -4.55 -0.09 -6.55
C VAL A 512 -4.11 0.09 -5.09
N SER A 513 -3.77 1.30 -4.65
CA SER A 513 -3.18 1.56 -3.32
C SER A 513 -4.10 1.21 -2.13
N ALA A 514 -5.42 1.19 -2.33
CA ALA A 514 -6.41 0.89 -1.30
C ALA A 514 -6.98 -0.54 -1.40
N LEU A 515 -6.33 -1.42 -2.17
CA LEU A 515 -6.79 -2.77 -2.43
C LEU A 515 -5.87 -3.81 -1.77
N ASP A 516 -6.45 -4.93 -1.34
CA ASP A 516 -5.66 -6.07 -0.90
C ASP A 516 -4.89 -6.72 -2.06
N VAL A 517 -3.83 -7.46 -1.73
CA VAL A 517 -2.84 -7.99 -2.68
C VAL A 517 -3.46 -8.82 -3.81
N LEU A 518 -4.44 -9.69 -3.51
CA LEU A 518 -5.08 -10.51 -4.55
C LEU A 518 -5.94 -9.69 -5.51
N VAL A 519 -6.67 -8.71 -4.97
CA VAL A 519 -7.49 -7.81 -5.81
C VAL A 519 -6.59 -6.87 -6.61
N GLN A 520 -5.48 -6.42 -6.04
CA GLN A 520 -4.46 -5.63 -6.70
C GLN A 520 -3.89 -6.36 -7.94
N ASP A 521 -3.45 -7.63 -7.78
CA ASP A 521 -2.99 -8.46 -8.90
C ASP A 521 -4.05 -8.59 -9.99
N GLN A 522 -5.31 -8.85 -9.61
CA GLN A 522 -6.41 -8.94 -10.56
C GLN A 522 -6.66 -7.64 -11.35
N ILE A 523 -6.55 -6.48 -10.70
CA ILE A 523 -6.71 -5.17 -11.37
C ILE A 523 -5.53 -4.89 -12.29
N LEU A 524 -4.30 -5.20 -11.88
CA LEU A 524 -3.12 -5.00 -12.72
C LEU A 524 -3.18 -5.87 -13.99
N ARG A 525 -3.58 -7.14 -13.86
CA ARG A 525 -3.82 -8.03 -15.02
C ARG A 525 -4.92 -7.48 -15.92
N LEU A 526 -6.02 -7.04 -15.34
CA LEU A 526 -7.12 -6.43 -16.10
C LEU A 526 -6.63 -5.21 -16.90
N LEU A 527 -5.85 -4.30 -16.30
CA LEU A 527 -5.28 -3.15 -17.00
C LEU A 527 -4.36 -3.57 -18.14
N GLY A 528 -3.52 -4.60 -17.95
CA GLY A 528 -2.67 -5.16 -18.99
C GLY A 528 -3.47 -5.79 -20.15
N ASP A 529 -4.55 -6.51 -19.85
CA ASP A 529 -5.45 -7.09 -20.85
C ASP A 529 -6.14 -5.99 -21.68
N LEU A 530 -6.69 -4.98 -21.00
CA LEU A 530 -7.33 -3.84 -21.64
C LEU A 530 -6.35 -3.01 -22.50
N GLN A 531 -5.10 -2.88 -22.06
CA GLN A 531 -4.05 -2.22 -22.84
C GLN A 531 -3.81 -2.92 -24.17
N ARG A 532 -3.73 -4.25 -24.15
CA ARG A 532 -3.52 -5.05 -25.36
C ARG A 532 -4.74 -5.03 -26.29
N GLU A 533 -5.93 -5.14 -25.71
CA GLU A 533 -7.18 -5.21 -26.47
C GLU A 533 -7.52 -3.88 -27.13
N TYR A 534 -7.39 -2.77 -26.40
CA TYR A 534 -7.79 -1.44 -26.85
C TYR A 534 -6.62 -0.57 -27.35
N GLY A 535 -5.37 -1.05 -27.27
CA GLY A 535 -4.17 -0.28 -27.66
C GLY A 535 -3.91 0.94 -26.78
N LEU A 536 -4.25 0.86 -25.51
CA LEU A 536 -4.17 1.97 -24.56
C LEU A 536 -2.74 2.34 -24.20
N SER A 537 -2.49 3.62 -23.98
CA SER A 537 -1.28 4.09 -23.31
C SER A 537 -1.63 4.40 -21.85
N TYR A 538 -0.69 4.16 -20.92
CA TYR A 538 -0.89 4.50 -19.51
C TYR A 538 0.17 5.48 -19.00
N LEU A 539 -0.28 6.47 -18.24
CA LEU A 539 0.55 7.13 -17.23
C LEU A 539 0.15 6.55 -15.88
N PHE A 540 1.05 5.76 -15.26
CA PHE A 540 0.76 5.02 -14.04
C PHE A 540 1.51 5.65 -12.87
N ILE A 541 0.80 6.18 -11.89
CA ILE A 541 1.39 6.77 -10.68
C ILE A 541 1.24 5.77 -9.54
N SER A 542 2.34 5.50 -8.85
CA SER A 542 2.36 4.67 -7.66
C SER A 542 3.51 5.07 -6.74
N HIS A 543 3.34 4.81 -5.44
CA HIS A 543 4.44 4.82 -4.48
C HIS A 543 5.01 3.40 -4.28
N ASP A 544 4.34 2.37 -4.76
CA ASP A 544 4.74 0.97 -4.68
C ASP A 544 5.53 0.54 -5.93
N LEU A 545 6.84 0.40 -5.75
CA LEU A 545 7.76 -0.02 -6.82
C LEU A 545 7.55 -1.47 -7.24
N ALA A 546 7.09 -2.35 -6.33
CA ALA A 546 6.82 -3.73 -6.68
C ALA A 546 5.65 -3.83 -7.67
N VAL A 547 4.60 -3.01 -7.48
CA VAL A 547 3.48 -2.85 -8.42
C VAL A 547 3.97 -2.30 -9.77
N VAL A 548 4.79 -1.26 -9.72
CA VAL A 548 5.32 -0.62 -10.94
C VAL A 548 6.13 -1.59 -11.78
N ARG A 549 6.93 -2.46 -11.15
CA ARG A 549 7.70 -3.50 -11.85
C ARG A 549 6.82 -4.45 -12.68
N LEU A 550 5.58 -4.68 -12.25
CA LEU A 550 4.66 -5.61 -12.93
C LEU A 550 3.99 -5.02 -14.17
N ILE A 551 3.81 -3.69 -14.24
CA ILE A 551 2.98 -3.07 -15.28
C ILE A 551 3.74 -2.10 -16.19
N SER A 552 4.90 -1.56 -15.78
CA SER A 552 5.55 -0.46 -16.50
C SER A 552 6.60 -0.91 -17.49
N ASP A 553 6.66 -0.23 -18.64
CA ASP A 553 7.74 -0.32 -19.62
C ASP A 553 8.87 0.66 -19.27
N TYR A 554 8.52 1.87 -18.82
CA TYR A 554 9.44 2.92 -18.39
C TYR A 554 9.08 3.44 -17.02
N VAL A 555 10.09 3.80 -16.23
CA VAL A 555 9.93 4.32 -14.87
C VAL A 555 10.63 5.67 -14.74
N CYS A 556 9.90 6.64 -14.24
CA CYS A 556 10.35 7.99 -13.92
C CYS A 556 10.33 8.16 -12.39
N VAL A 557 11.48 8.33 -11.77
CA VAL A 557 11.62 8.49 -10.32
C VAL A 557 11.60 9.98 -9.97
N MET A 558 10.64 10.41 -9.15
CA MET A 558 10.48 11.79 -8.72
C MET A 558 10.84 11.97 -7.24
N LYS A 559 11.58 13.02 -6.94
CA LYS A 559 11.91 13.47 -5.59
C LYS A 559 11.86 14.99 -5.52
N ASP A 560 11.24 15.54 -4.47
CA ASP A 560 11.19 16.99 -4.20
C ASP A 560 10.81 17.83 -5.43
N GLY A 561 9.82 17.37 -6.19
CA GLY A 561 9.34 18.04 -7.40
C GLY A 561 10.16 17.80 -8.67
N LYS A 562 11.28 17.09 -8.59
CA LYS A 562 12.21 16.86 -9.72
C LYS A 562 12.22 15.41 -10.16
N LEU A 563 12.52 15.21 -11.44
CA LEU A 563 12.85 13.90 -11.97
C LEU A 563 14.33 13.62 -11.68
N VAL A 564 14.60 12.60 -10.84
CA VAL A 564 15.98 12.25 -10.44
C VAL A 564 16.55 11.13 -11.29
N GLU A 565 15.71 10.22 -11.79
CA GLU A 565 16.10 9.15 -12.69
C GLU A 565 14.93 8.75 -13.61
N ALA A 566 15.24 8.40 -14.87
CA ALA A 566 14.27 7.87 -15.82
C ALA A 566 14.96 6.87 -16.77
N ALA A 567 14.43 5.66 -16.82
CA ALA A 567 14.96 4.61 -17.69
C ALA A 567 13.90 3.54 -17.97
N SER A 568 14.24 2.51 -18.73
CA SER A 568 13.41 1.32 -18.86
C SER A 568 13.16 0.68 -17.50
N SER A 569 12.02 0.05 -17.32
CA SER A 569 11.69 -0.66 -16.08
C SER A 569 12.81 -1.64 -15.70
N GLU A 570 13.35 -2.38 -16.67
CA GLU A 570 14.47 -3.31 -16.43
C GLU A 570 15.70 -2.62 -15.86
N GLU A 571 16.12 -1.48 -16.44
CA GLU A 571 17.32 -0.75 -16.02
C GLU A 571 17.15 -0.17 -14.60
N ILE A 572 15.98 0.41 -14.27
CA ILE A 572 15.69 0.94 -12.92
C ILE A 572 15.80 -0.16 -11.86
N PHE A 573 15.28 -1.36 -12.15
CA PHE A 573 15.25 -2.44 -11.16
C PHE A 573 16.54 -3.27 -11.08
N THR A 574 17.38 -3.27 -12.13
CA THR A 574 18.62 -4.05 -12.15
C THR A 574 19.88 -3.21 -11.93
N ASN A 575 19.90 -1.97 -12.38
CA ASN A 575 21.06 -1.10 -12.34
C ASN A 575 20.71 0.37 -12.04
N PRO A 576 20.07 0.67 -10.89
CA PRO A 576 19.70 2.03 -10.51
C PRO A 576 20.95 2.89 -10.32
N ARG A 577 20.94 4.10 -10.89
CA ARG A 577 22.08 5.03 -10.85
C ARG A 577 21.98 6.02 -9.70
N ASP A 578 20.77 6.54 -9.45
CA ASP A 578 20.56 7.55 -8.41
C ASP A 578 20.52 6.92 -7.00
N PRO A 579 21.19 7.50 -6.00
CA PRO A 579 21.15 6.99 -4.62
C PRO A 579 19.75 6.94 -4.00
N TYR A 580 18.85 7.84 -4.42
CA TYR A 580 17.46 7.82 -3.94
C TYR A 580 16.68 6.66 -4.54
N THR A 581 16.86 6.37 -5.83
CA THR A 581 16.29 5.19 -6.49
C THR A 581 16.73 3.91 -5.80
N ARG A 582 18.02 3.77 -5.47
CA ARG A 582 18.55 2.62 -4.72
C ARG A 582 17.88 2.46 -3.36
N ARG A 583 17.68 3.55 -2.62
CA ARG A 583 16.97 3.51 -1.33
C ARG A 583 15.52 3.10 -1.48
N LEU A 584 14.80 3.64 -2.48
CA LEU A 584 13.42 3.25 -2.76
C LEU A 584 13.32 1.74 -3.08
N LEU A 585 14.25 1.21 -3.87
CA LEU A 585 14.29 -0.21 -4.20
C LEU A 585 14.63 -1.09 -2.99
N ALA A 586 15.58 -0.65 -2.15
CA ALA A 586 15.92 -1.33 -0.91
C ALA A 586 14.75 -1.34 0.09
N SER A 587 13.81 -0.41 -0.01
CA SER A 587 12.63 -0.33 0.84
C SER A 587 11.47 -1.24 0.40
N ILE A 588 11.61 -1.98 -0.71
CA ILE A 588 10.59 -2.97 -1.13
C ILE A 588 10.59 -4.12 -0.13
N PRO A 589 9.48 -4.44 0.54
CA PRO A 589 9.40 -5.56 1.48
C PRO A 589 9.81 -6.88 0.81
N GLY A 590 10.56 -7.72 1.52
CA GLY A 590 11.01 -9.01 0.99
C GLY A 590 12.25 -8.98 0.08
N ASN A 591 12.84 -7.82 -0.18
CA ASN A 591 14.04 -7.72 -1.03
C ASN A 591 15.29 -8.35 -0.37
N GLU A 592 15.28 -8.50 0.96
CA GLU A 592 16.33 -9.20 1.73
C GLU A 592 16.10 -10.72 1.84
N LEU A 593 14.91 -11.19 1.50
CA LEU A 593 14.61 -12.61 1.43
C LEU A 593 15.26 -13.19 0.17
N ASN A 594 16.49 -13.69 0.29
CA ASN A 594 17.13 -14.56 -0.71
C ASN A 594 16.32 -15.86 -0.80
N ILE A 595 15.16 -15.80 -1.45
CA ILE A 595 14.38 -16.98 -1.81
C ILE A 595 15.11 -17.57 -3.01
N ALA A 596 15.77 -18.71 -2.81
CA ALA A 596 16.42 -19.45 -3.89
C ALA A 596 15.37 -19.76 -4.96
N SER A 597 15.63 -19.31 -6.19
CA SER A 597 14.82 -19.53 -7.40
C SER A 597 14.73 -21.00 -7.75
#